data_83825aaecf09327da9df476555034919
#
_entry.id   83825aaecf09327da9df476555034919
#
_cell.length_a   1.000
_cell.length_b   1.000
_cell.length_c   1.000
_cell.angle_alpha   90.00
_cell.angle_beta   90.00
_cell.angle_gamma   90.00
#
_symmetry.space_group_name_H-M   'P 1'
#
loop_
_entity.id
_entity.type
_entity.pdbx_description
1 polymer ?
#
loop_
_entity_poly.entity_id
_entity_poly.type
_entity_poly.pdbx_seq_one_letter_code
_entity_poly.pdbx_strand_id
1 'polypeptide(L)'
;MVIVPKKNGKWRVCIDYRELNKATLKDHFPLPFIDQVLDTLAGKKYFSFLDGFSGYNQIQAASEDQDKTRFTCPWGTFAYRVLPFGLCNAPATFQRAVLGIFSDLIHDCVEVYMDDFTVYGDSFEEALENLEKVLIRCKETNLSLSHEKCL
;
A
#
# COMPACT_ATOMS: atom_id res chain seq x y z
N MET A 1 11.73 19.86 -1.75
CA MET A 1 10.77 19.18 -2.67
C MET A 1 11.51 18.82 -3.94
N VAL A 2 11.40 17.56 -4.38
CA VAL A 2 12.03 17.03 -5.59
C VAL A 2 10.94 16.39 -6.46
N ILE A 3 10.99 16.66 -7.76
CA ILE A 3 10.06 16.05 -8.72
C ILE A 3 10.82 14.94 -9.45
N VAL A 4 10.30 13.72 -9.37
CA VAL A 4 10.91 12.53 -9.98
C VAL A 4 9.99 11.99 -11.08
N PRO A 5 10.48 11.80 -12.31
CA PRO A 5 9.68 11.20 -13.38
C PRO A 5 9.46 9.72 -13.11
N LYS A 6 8.23 9.24 -13.30
CA LYS A 6 7.91 7.81 -13.34
C LYS A 6 8.16 7.25 -14.73
N LYS A 7 8.35 5.93 -14.84
CA LYS A 7 8.53 5.23 -16.14
C LYS A 7 7.37 5.46 -17.13
N ASN A 8 6.17 5.74 -16.63
CA ASN A 8 4.97 6.01 -17.43
C ASN A 8 4.77 7.50 -17.80
N GLY A 9 5.79 8.35 -17.65
CA GLY A 9 5.74 9.79 -17.95
C GLY A 9 5.02 10.65 -16.92
N LYS A 10 4.38 10.07 -15.91
CA LYS A 10 3.77 10.83 -14.79
C LYS A 10 4.87 11.29 -13.82
N TRP A 11 4.61 12.36 -13.08
CA TRP A 11 5.56 12.92 -12.11
C TRP A 11 5.23 12.45 -10.69
N ARG A 12 6.25 12.24 -9.87
CA ARG A 12 6.12 12.02 -8.44
C ARG A 12 6.75 13.20 -7.71
N VAL A 13 5.99 13.85 -6.84
CA VAL A 13 6.52 14.85 -5.91
C VAL A 13 7.05 14.13 -4.68
N CYS A 14 8.31 14.36 -4.35
CA CYS A 14 8.95 13.79 -3.17
C CYS A 14 9.41 14.92 -2.26
N ILE A 15 9.05 14.82 -0.98
CA ILE A 15 9.57 15.70 0.06
C ILE A 15 10.73 14.98 0.74
N ASP A 16 11.74 15.73 1.13
CA ASP A 16 12.87 15.18 1.85
C ASP A 16 12.54 15.08 3.35
N TYR A 17 12.27 13.85 3.78
CA TYR A 17 11.99 13.53 5.19
C TYR A 17 13.16 12.88 5.91
N ARG A 18 14.39 12.94 5.39
CA ARG A 18 15.55 12.28 6.01
C ARG A 18 15.77 12.72 7.45
N GLU A 19 15.67 14.02 7.75
CA GLU A 19 15.85 14.54 9.10
C GLU A 19 14.69 14.14 10.02
N LEU A 20 13.44 14.19 9.53
CA LEU A 20 12.30 13.69 10.27
C LEU A 20 12.44 12.19 10.58
N ASN A 21 12.85 11.39 9.62
CA ASN A 21 13.06 9.96 9.78
C ASN A 21 14.17 9.62 10.79
N LYS A 22 15.20 10.45 10.94
CA LYS A 22 16.22 10.28 11.98
C LYS A 22 15.67 10.49 13.37
N ALA A 23 14.73 11.43 13.54
CA ALA A 23 14.08 11.74 14.82
C ALA A 23 12.87 10.86 15.13
N THR A 24 12.39 10.08 14.16
CA THR A 24 11.22 9.22 14.32
C THR A 24 11.62 7.87 14.93
N LEU A 25 10.90 7.44 15.96
CA LEU A 25 11.00 6.07 16.46
C LEU A 25 10.53 5.10 15.37
N LYS A 26 11.42 4.17 15.00
CA LYS A 26 11.12 3.21 13.96
C LYS A 26 10.12 2.16 14.44
N ASP A 27 9.10 1.94 13.63
CA ASP A 27 8.16 0.84 13.81
C ASP A 27 8.80 -0.45 13.24
N HIS A 28 9.01 -1.43 14.10
CA HIS A 28 9.60 -2.72 13.75
C HIS A 28 8.54 -3.75 13.32
N PHE A 29 7.39 -3.29 12.81
CA PHE A 29 6.38 -4.19 12.27
C PHE A 29 7.01 -5.04 11.14
N PRO A 30 6.91 -6.39 11.21
CA PRO A 30 7.50 -7.24 10.22
C PRO A 30 6.83 -7.03 8.87
N LEU A 31 7.64 -6.72 7.86
CA LEU A 31 7.19 -6.77 6.47
C LEU A 31 7.23 -8.23 5.99
N PRO A 32 6.30 -8.65 5.14
CA PRO A 32 6.29 -10.02 4.63
C PRO A 32 7.57 -10.30 3.83
N PHE A 33 8.07 -11.51 3.94
CA PHE A 33 9.15 -11.98 3.08
C PHE A 33 8.58 -12.41 1.75
N ILE A 34 9.11 -11.88 0.65
CA ILE A 34 8.62 -12.18 -0.69
C ILE A 34 8.69 -13.68 -1.01
N ASP A 35 9.70 -14.37 -0.50
CA ASP A 35 9.86 -15.81 -0.69
C ASP A 35 8.69 -16.60 -0.07
N GLN A 36 8.19 -16.18 1.10
CA GLN A 36 7.00 -16.79 1.74
C GLN A 36 5.74 -16.58 0.92
N VAL A 37 5.56 -15.37 0.36
CA VAL A 37 4.44 -15.07 -0.55
C VAL A 37 4.53 -15.96 -1.79
N LEU A 38 5.70 -16.09 -2.39
CA LEU A 38 5.92 -16.94 -3.56
C LEU A 38 5.67 -18.42 -3.26
N ASP A 39 6.08 -18.91 -2.08
CA ASP A 39 5.82 -20.29 -1.64
C ASP A 39 4.31 -20.57 -1.52
N THR A 40 3.53 -19.64 -0.97
CA THR A 40 2.06 -19.77 -0.88
C THR A 40 1.40 -19.78 -2.27
N LEU A 41 1.94 -19.00 -3.20
CA LEU A 41 1.42 -18.92 -4.57
C LEU A 41 1.87 -20.10 -5.45
N ALA A 42 2.89 -20.85 -5.02
CA ALA A 42 3.42 -21.96 -5.79
C ALA A 42 2.36 -23.04 -5.99
N GLY A 43 2.17 -23.47 -7.25
CA GLY A 43 1.19 -24.49 -7.63
C GLY A 43 -0.23 -23.99 -7.89
N LYS A 44 -0.55 -22.75 -7.58
CA LYS A 44 -1.81 -22.12 -7.99
C LYS A 44 -1.85 -21.90 -9.50
N LYS A 45 -3.05 -21.86 -10.09
CA LYS A 45 -3.19 -21.85 -11.56
C LYS A 45 -3.68 -20.51 -12.10
N TYR A 46 -4.50 -19.81 -11.34
CA TYR A 46 -5.13 -18.57 -11.78
C TYR A 46 -4.82 -17.47 -10.79
N PHE A 47 -4.46 -16.29 -11.31
CA PHE A 47 -4.05 -15.14 -10.51
C PHE A 47 -4.71 -13.87 -11.02
N SER A 48 -5.01 -12.96 -10.09
CA SER A 48 -5.33 -11.56 -10.37
C SER A 48 -4.40 -10.70 -9.55
N PHE A 49 -3.67 -9.81 -10.21
CA PHE A 49 -2.75 -8.89 -9.56
C PHE A 49 -3.43 -7.52 -9.42
N LEU A 50 -3.54 -7.05 -8.19
CA LEU A 50 -4.16 -5.77 -7.86
C LEU A 50 -3.13 -4.85 -7.22
N ASP A 51 -3.11 -3.57 -7.62
CA ASP A 51 -2.20 -2.55 -7.09
C ASP A 51 -3.01 -1.51 -6.33
N GLY A 52 -2.61 -1.22 -5.09
CA GLY A 52 -3.23 -0.18 -4.28
C GLY A 52 -2.95 1.22 -4.84
N PHE A 53 -4.00 1.99 -5.14
CA PHE A 53 -3.83 3.34 -5.69
C PHE A 53 -3.19 4.28 -4.68
N SER A 54 -1.93 4.69 -4.94
CA SER A 54 -1.19 5.60 -4.04
C SER A 54 -1.15 5.14 -2.59
N GLY A 55 -1.05 3.84 -2.36
CA GLY A 55 -1.19 3.09 -1.10
C GLY A 55 -1.11 3.92 0.19
N TYR A 56 0.06 4.47 0.53
CA TYR A 56 0.26 5.22 1.78
C TYR A 56 -0.64 6.45 1.91
N ASN A 57 -0.99 7.13 0.80
CA ASN A 57 -1.86 8.30 0.82
C ASN A 57 -3.32 7.96 1.18
N GLN A 58 -3.67 6.70 1.31
CA GLN A 58 -4.99 6.26 1.76
C GLN A 58 -5.09 6.18 3.30
N ILE A 59 -3.96 6.23 4.00
CA ILE A 59 -3.91 6.20 5.46
C ILE A 59 -3.84 7.62 6.00
N GLN A 60 -4.75 7.98 6.88
CA GLN A 60 -4.72 9.28 7.55
C GLN A 60 -3.55 9.34 8.54
N ALA A 61 -2.81 10.44 8.52
CA ALA A 61 -1.84 10.74 9.55
C ALA A 61 -2.55 11.20 10.82
N ALA A 62 -2.08 10.76 11.99
CA ALA A 62 -2.59 11.25 13.26
C ALA A 62 -2.52 12.79 13.30
N SER A 63 -3.53 13.45 13.86
CA SER A 63 -3.64 14.91 13.83
C SER A 63 -2.41 15.60 14.44
N GLU A 64 -1.84 15.00 15.50
CA GLU A 64 -0.62 15.45 16.15
C GLU A 64 0.67 15.29 15.33
N ASP A 65 0.63 14.42 14.29
CA ASP A 65 1.77 14.13 13.43
C ASP A 65 1.71 14.88 12.09
N GLN A 66 0.55 15.38 11.70
CA GLN A 66 0.38 16.08 10.42
C GLN A 66 1.36 17.25 10.27
N ASP A 67 1.48 18.06 11.32
CA ASP A 67 2.38 19.21 11.35
C ASP A 67 3.86 18.84 11.20
N LYS A 68 4.25 17.63 11.56
CA LYS A 68 5.62 17.12 11.40
C LYS A 68 5.99 16.87 9.93
N THR A 69 4.98 16.73 9.06
CA THR A 69 5.17 16.51 7.62
C THR A 69 5.30 17.81 6.83
N ARG A 70 5.42 18.97 7.50
CA ARG A 70 5.49 20.29 6.86
C ARG A 70 6.60 20.42 5.85
N PHE A 71 6.29 21.07 4.75
CA PHE A 71 7.25 21.48 3.75
C PHE A 71 6.90 22.89 3.23
N THR A 72 7.92 23.64 2.86
CA THR A 72 7.76 25.01 2.33
C THR A 72 8.04 25.01 0.84
N CYS A 73 7.22 25.71 0.10
CA CYS A 73 7.38 25.99 -1.32
C CYS A 73 7.11 27.47 -1.59
N PRO A 74 7.33 28.00 -2.82
CA PRO A 74 7.14 29.40 -3.13
C PRO A 74 5.75 29.95 -2.81
N TRP A 75 4.73 29.09 -2.72
CA TRP A 75 3.34 29.48 -2.49
C TRP A 75 2.91 29.34 -1.02
N GLY A 76 3.77 28.87 -0.13
CA GLY A 76 3.47 28.75 1.30
C GLY A 76 4.02 27.49 1.94
N THR A 77 3.58 27.27 3.18
CA THR A 77 3.92 26.08 3.97
C THR A 77 2.70 25.16 4.03
N PHE A 78 2.91 23.90 3.71
CA PHE A 78 1.88 22.87 3.66
C PHE A 78 2.27 21.67 4.51
N ALA A 79 1.28 20.89 4.93
CA ALA A 79 1.46 19.62 5.62
C ALA A 79 0.53 18.56 5.01
N TYR A 80 0.91 17.29 5.12
CA TYR A 80 0.07 16.20 4.67
C TYR A 80 -0.94 15.81 5.74
N ARG A 81 -2.19 15.58 5.32
CA ARG A 81 -3.23 14.95 6.16
C ARG A 81 -3.18 13.42 6.13
N VAL A 82 -2.48 12.87 5.15
CA VAL A 82 -2.31 11.44 4.92
C VAL A 82 -0.83 11.10 4.93
N LEU A 83 -0.47 9.82 5.00
CA LEU A 83 0.93 9.41 5.01
C LEU A 83 1.57 9.69 3.65
N PRO A 84 2.54 10.63 3.54
CA PRO A 84 3.26 10.85 2.30
C PRO A 84 4.33 9.78 2.06
N PHE A 85 4.75 9.65 0.80
CA PHE A 85 5.93 8.86 0.48
C PHE A 85 7.19 9.44 1.13
N GLY A 86 8.04 8.55 1.64
CA GLY A 86 9.34 8.90 2.23
C GLY A 86 9.39 8.89 3.75
N LEU A 87 8.27 8.70 4.45
CA LEU A 87 8.25 8.46 5.89
C LEU A 87 8.71 7.03 6.19
N CYS A 88 9.61 6.85 7.17
CA CYS A 88 10.18 5.53 7.51
C CYS A 88 9.13 4.52 7.99
N ASN A 89 8.07 4.96 8.66
CA ASN A 89 7.03 4.09 9.20
C ASN A 89 5.82 3.91 8.27
N ALA A 90 5.75 4.61 7.13
CA ALA A 90 4.61 4.50 6.22
C ALA A 90 4.42 3.08 5.68
N PRO A 91 5.47 2.33 5.27
CA PRO A 91 5.33 0.95 4.83
C PRO A 91 4.77 0.03 5.91
N ALA A 92 5.30 0.10 7.13
CA ALA A 92 4.86 -0.71 8.26
C ALA A 92 3.40 -0.42 8.65
N THR A 93 3.03 0.86 8.67
CA THR A 93 1.66 1.29 8.98
C THR A 93 0.67 0.81 7.93
N PHE A 94 1.02 0.95 6.64
CA PHE A 94 0.18 0.49 5.54
C PHE A 94 0.03 -1.04 5.56
N GLN A 95 1.12 -1.78 5.70
CA GLN A 95 1.10 -3.24 5.78
C GLN A 95 0.21 -3.73 6.92
N ARG A 96 0.32 -3.11 8.11
CA ARG A 96 -0.54 -3.44 9.27
C ARG A 96 -2.01 -3.18 8.98
N ALA A 97 -2.34 -2.06 8.34
CA ALA A 97 -3.72 -1.72 7.98
C ALA A 97 -4.29 -2.74 7.00
N VAL A 98 -3.55 -3.09 5.96
CA VAL A 98 -4.00 -4.03 4.92
C VAL A 98 -4.13 -5.45 5.47
N LEU A 99 -3.19 -5.90 6.31
CA LEU A 99 -3.31 -7.19 7.00
C LEU A 99 -4.56 -7.24 7.90
N GLY A 100 -4.93 -6.13 8.54
CA GLY A 100 -6.18 -6.04 9.29
C GLY A 100 -7.43 -6.10 8.39
N ILE A 101 -7.39 -5.43 7.24
CA ILE A 101 -8.50 -5.41 6.26
C ILE A 101 -8.78 -6.81 5.70
N PHE A 102 -7.74 -7.57 5.39
CA PHE A 102 -7.84 -8.88 4.75
C PHE A 102 -7.54 -10.07 5.68
N SER A 103 -7.60 -9.86 7.00
CA SER A 103 -7.16 -10.83 8.01
C SER A 103 -7.79 -12.22 7.88
N ASP A 104 -9.03 -12.29 7.40
CA ASP A 104 -9.80 -13.51 7.17
C ASP A 104 -9.65 -14.11 5.76
N LEU A 105 -8.96 -13.41 4.86
CA LEU A 105 -8.78 -13.81 3.46
C LEU A 105 -7.31 -14.14 3.14
N ILE A 106 -6.37 -13.64 3.96
CA ILE A 106 -4.94 -13.88 3.78
C ILE A 106 -4.64 -15.36 3.97
N HIS A 107 -3.80 -15.90 3.09
CA HIS A 107 -3.44 -17.33 2.97
C HIS A 107 -4.56 -18.24 2.48
N ASP A 108 -5.81 -17.78 2.43
CA ASP A 108 -6.91 -18.53 1.84
C ASP A 108 -7.09 -18.23 0.35
N CYS A 109 -7.11 -16.95 0.00
CA CYS A 109 -7.37 -16.53 -1.39
C CYS A 109 -6.62 -15.27 -1.84
N VAL A 110 -5.92 -14.59 -0.95
CA VAL A 110 -5.14 -13.39 -1.27
C VAL A 110 -3.83 -13.37 -0.49
N GLU A 111 -2.76 -13.01 -1.18
CA GLU A 111 -1.49 -12.63 -0.56
C GLU A 111 -1.25 -11.14 -0.71
N VAL A 112 -0.67 -10.53 0.33
CA VAL A 112 -0.45 -9.10 0.41
C VAL A 112 1.03 -8.80 0.60
N TYR A 113 1.59 -8.05 -0.34
CA TYR A 113 2.95 -7.55 -0.24
C TYR A 113 2.94 -6.02 -0.46
N MET A 114 2.91 -5.27 0.64
CA MET A 114 2.76 -3.81 0.63
C MET A 114 1.49 -3.36 -0.10
N ASP A 115 1.65 -2.65 -1.22
CA ASP A 115 0.56 -2.15 -2.07
C ASP A 115 0.15 -3.12 -3.20
N ASP A 116 0.81 -4.28 -3.29
CA ASP A 116 0.47 -5.34 -4.25
C ASP A 116 -0.36 -6.45 -3.58
N PHE A 117 -1.51 -6.76 -4.17
CA PHE A 117 -2.40 -7.83 -3.73
C PHE A 117 -2.47 -8.90 -4.82
N THR A 118 -2.18 -10.15 -4.48
CA THR A 118 -2.28 -11.28 -5.40
C THR A 118 -3.44 -12.16 -4.96
N VAL A 119 -4.52 -12.12 -5.72
CA VAL A 119 -5.67 -13.01 -5.53
C VAL A 119 -5.45 -14.25 -6.39
N TYR A 120 -5.79 -15.43 -5.87
CA TYR A 120 -5.53 -16.69 -6.56
C TYR A 120 -6.63 -17.74 -6.37
N GLY A 121 -6.61 -18.76 -7.21
CA GLY A 121 -7.48 -19.95 -7.12
C GLY A 121 -6.92 -21.12 -7.93
N ASP A 122 -7.41 -22.31 -7.64
CA ASP A 122 -7.01 -23.54 -8.32
C ASP A 122 -7.85 -23.80 -9.59
N SER A 123 -9.03 -23.16 -9.71
CA SER A 123 -9.87 -23.10 -10.90
C SER A 123 -10.18 -21.65 -11.26
N PHE A 124 -10.65 -21.43 -12.49
CA PHE A 124 -11.06 -20.09 -12.95
C PHE A 124 -12.25 -19.57 -12.14
N GLU A 125 -13.22 -20.42 -11.89
CA GLU A 125 -14.42 -20.09 -11.10
C GLU A 125 -14.04 -19.67 -9.68
N GLU A 126 -13.18 -20.44 -9.02
CA GLU A 126 -12.68 -20.14 -7.68
C GLU A 126 -11.91 -18.82 -7.65
N ALA A 127 -11.01 -18.58 -8.61
CA ALA A 127 -10.25 -17.34 -8.70
C ALA A 127 -11.18 -16.13 -8.89
N LEU A 128 -12.27 -16.29 -9.66
CA LEU A 128 -13.25 -15.23 -9.88
C LEU A 128 -14.06 -14.94 -8.60
N GLU A 129 -14.52 -15.96 -7.88
CA GLU A 129 -15.21 -15.80 -6.60
C GLU A 129 -14.31 -15.14 -5.55
N ASN A 130 -13.05 -15.53 -5.51
CA ASN A 130 -12.06 -14.96 -4.60
C ASN A 130 -11.78 -13.48 -4.94
N LEU A 131 -11.66 -13.17 -6.22
CA LEU A 131 -11.52 -11.79 -6.69
C LEU A 131 -12.73 -10.94 -6.27
N GLU A 132 -13.95 -11.45 -6.41
CA GLU A 132 -15.16 -10.76 -5.98
C GLU A 132 -15.13 -10.45 -4.48
N LYS A 133 -14.77 -11.44 -3.62
CA LYS A 133 -14.63 -11.24 -2.17
C LYS A 133 -13.65 -10.12 -1.82
N VAL A 134 -12.48 -10.10 -2.49
CA VAL A 134 -11.45 -9.09 -2.27
C VAL A 134 -11.93 -7.70 -2.72
N LEU A 135 -12.60 -7.60 -3.88
CA LEU A 135 -13.13 -6.33 -4.38
C LEU A 135 -14.27 -5.77 -3.50
N ILE A 136 -15.14 -6.64 -2.97
CA ILE A 136 -16.17 -6.25 -2.00
C ILE A 136 -15.50 -5.68 -0.74
N ARG A 137 -14.47 -6.36 -0.21
CA ARG A 137 -13.75 -5.88 0.97
C ARG A 137 -13.06 -4.54 0.71
N CYS A 138 -12.45 -4.34 -0.44
CA CYS A 138 -11.88 -3.04 -0.84
C CYS A 138 -12.95 -1.95 -0.83
N LYS A 139 -14.14 -2.24 -1.35
CA LYS A 139 -15.26 -1.29 -1.36
C LYS A 139 -15.76 -0.96 0.05
N GLU A 140 -15.93 -1.95 0.91
CA GLU A 140 -16.40 -1.78 2.30
C GLU A 140 -15.42 -0.96 3.15
N THR A 141 -14.12 -1.12 2.91
CA THR A 141 -13.06 -0.43 3.66
C THR A 141 -12.56 0.84 2.98
N ASN A 142 -13.16 1.24 1.84
CA ASN A 142 -12.71 2.36 1.00
C ASN A 142 -11.24 2.25 0.53
N LEU A 143 -10.73 1.04 0.37
CA LEU A 143 -9.41 0.80 -0.19
C LEU A 143 -9.46 0.94 -1.71
N SER A 144 -8.83 1.96 -2.25
CA SER A 144 -8.82 2.25 -3.69
C SER A 144 -7.73 1.46 -4.41
N LEU A 145 -8.09 0.85 -5.53
CA LEU A 145 -7.18 0.11 -6.40
C LEU A 145 -6.82 0.95 -7.64
N SER A 146 -5.64 0.68 -8.20
CA SER A 146 -5.14 1.32 -9.42
C SER A 146 -5.62 0.55 -10.64
N HIS A 147 -6.75 0.96 -11.22
CA HIS A 147 -7.32 0.31 -12.42
C HIS A 147 -6.32 0.12 -13.56
N GLU A 148 -5.38 1.07 -13.75
CA GLU A 148 -4.38 1.01 -14.84
C GLU A 148 -3.30 -0.07 -14.62
N LYS A 149 -3.17 -0.61 -13.41
CA LYS A 149 -2.09 -1.54 -13.01
C LYS A 149 -2.60 -2.91 -12.56
N CYS A 150 -3.92 -3.08 -12.44
CA CYS A 150 -4.50 -4.38 -12.13
C CYS A 150 -4.49 -5.27 -13.38
N LEU A 151 -4.14 -6.56 -13.20
CA LEU A 151 -4.02 -7.59 -14.24
C LEU A 151 -4.81 -8.84 -13.85
#